data_343594f707e50e147d23a4fe6202a8ca
#
_entry.id   343594f707e50e147d23a4fe6202a8ca
#
_cell.length_a   1.000
_cell.length_b   1.000
_cell.length_c   1.000
_cell.angle_alpha   90.00
_cell.angle_beta   90.00
_cell.angle_gamma   90.00
#
_symmetry.space_group_name_H-M   'P 1'
#
loop_
_entity.id
_entity.type
_entity.pdbx_description
1 polymer ?
#
loop_
_entity_poly.entity_id
_entity_poly.type
_entity_poly.pdbx_seq_one_letter_code
_entity_poly.pdbx_strand_id
1 'polypeptide(L)'
;MVKAVRAAAMPAQWAIAVLAFARWAFALLALLWPGVAAAQTYPERPVRIIVPMSAGGSYDVVGRLLANRLSDLLGQSFFVENRTGAGTLVGTQSAAGAPADGHTLLVGGLSNMVFNFALYQKVGYEPDDFVPIALVYSFPYVMVARHDLPQKNLAEIISYARQSPGKLTIAHAGTGSGQQIVGAAFMRLTGTTIVEVPYRTTQGAYPDMLAGRIDLLFDSAAAALPFINANKVRGVALLAPKRYRTVPDLPTISEAGLPGLGIESWIGLFAPARTPPEVLDRLRQATRIAAEELKPQFEKSGGGLVQMSVAETDKFIKSEFDQWTRVIRDAGIRLD
;
A
#
# COMPACT_ATOMS: atom_id res chain seq x y z
N MET A 1 32.49 82.46 -41.87
CA MET A 1 33.46 82.03 -40.84
C MET A 1 32.83 80.94 -40.03
N VAL A 2 33.17 79.70 -40.34
CA VAL A 2 32.71 78.49 -39.64
C VAL A 2 33.83 78.07 -38.70
N LYS A 3 33.59 78.13 -37.38
CA LYS A 3 34.55 77.58 -36.37
C LYS A 3 34.45 76.07 -36.29
N ALA A 4 35.50 75.39 -36.68
CA ALA A 4 35.65 73.95 -36.48
C ALA A 4 35.87 73.67 -34.99
N VAL A 5 34.95 72.93 -34.38
CA VAL A 5 35.08 72.39 -33.00
C VAL A 5 36.00 71.20 -33.11
N ARG A 6 37.22 71.28 -32.61
CA ARG A 6 38.13 70.15 -32.45
C ARG A 6 37.61 69.25 -31.32
N ALA A 7 37.19 68.06 -31.66
CA ALA A 7 36.91 67.02 -30.65
C ALA A 7 38.25 66.62 -30.00
N ALA A 8 38.38 66.82 -28.73
CA ALA A 8 39.54 66.37 -27.95
C ALA A 8 39.51 64.84 -27.84
N ALA A 9 40.54 64.22 -28.40
CA ALA A 9 40.71 62.76 -28.26
C ALA A 9 40.97 62.41 -26.78
N MET A 10 40.21 61.55 -26.24
CA MET A 10 40.43 60.98 -24.87
C MET A 10 41.81 60.29 -24.82
N PRO A 11 42.58 60.58 -23.77
CA PRO A 11 43.90 59.89 -23.62
C PRO A 11 43.72 58.40 -23.44
N ALA A 12 44.57 57.61 -24.10
CA ALA A 12 44.46 56.13 -24.12
C ALA A 12 44.39 55.45 -22.75
N GLN A 13 44.91 56.09 -21.71
CA GLN A 13 44.84 55.63 -20.32
C GLN A 13 43.39 55.60 -19.75
N TRP A 14 42.53 56.54 -20.19
CA TRP A 14 41.12 56.54 -19.76
C TRP A 14 40.29 55.47 -20.47
N ALA A 15 40.63 55.11 -21.71
CA ALA A 15 39.97 54.06 -22.46
C ALA A 15 40.25 52.67 -21.81
N ILE A 16 41.48 52.45 -21.36
CA ILE A 16 41.84 51.20 -20.64
C ILE A 16 41.14 51.10 -19.30
N ALA A 17 41.06 52.23 -18.55
CA ALA A 17 40.34 52.22 -17.27
C ALA A 17 38.84 51.97 -17.41
N VAL A 18 38.17 52.50 -18.42
CA VAL A 18 36.74 52.27 -18.71
C VAL A 18 36.48 50.82 -19.11
N LEU A 19 37.39 50.24 -19.97
CA LEU A 19 37.27 48.85 -20.36
C LEU A 19 37.48 47.88 -19.16
N ALA A 20 38.43 48.20 -18.28
CA ALA A 20 38.65 47.41 -17.06
C ALA A 20 37.41 47.49 -16.13
N PHE A 21 36.85 48.68 -15.92
CA PHE A 21 35.68 48.89 -15.11
C PHE A 21 34.42 48.17 -15.68
N ALA A 22 34.24 48.24 -17.00
CA ALA A 22 33.18 47.53 -17.70
C ALA A 22 33.29 46.00 -17.55
N ARG A 23 34.52 45.47 -17.60
CA ARG A 23 34.74 44.01 -17.36
C ARG A 23 34.44 43.59 -15.95
N TRP A 24 34.82 44.42 -14.96
CA TRP A 24 34.50 44.12 -13.55
C TRP A 24 32.99 44.31 -13.26
N ALA A 25 32.32 45.29 -13.85
CA ALA A 25 30.87 45.48 -13.72
C ALA A 25 30.11 44.29 -14.37
N PHE A 26 30.58 43.78 -15.53
CA PHE A 26 29.97 42.60 -16.20
C PHE A 26 30.17 41.33 -15.39
N ALA A 27 31.34 41.18 -14.77
CA ALA A 27 31.64 40.01 -13.89
C ALA A 27 30.78 40.06 -12.62
N LEU A 28 30.55 41.24 -12.01
CA LEU A 28 29.66 41.44 -10.88
C LEU A 28 28.18 41.21 -11.25
N LEU A 29 27.74 41.67 -12.43
CA LEU A 29 26.37 41.39 -12.92
C LEU A 29 26.15 39.90 -13.20
N ALA A 30 27.15 39.18 -13.69
CA ALA A 30 27.08 37.73 -13.92
C ALA A 30 27.02 36.93 -12.62
N LEU A 31 27.63 37.41 -11.52
CA LEU A 31 27.54 36.86 -10.18
C LEU A 31 26.20 37.15 -9.49
N LEU A 32 25.49 38.19 -9.90
CA LEU A 32 24.17 38.61 -9.40
C LEU A 32 23.02 37.99 -10.22
N TRP A 33 23.31 37.22 -11.27
CA TRP A 33 22.28 36.48 -11.96
C TRP A 33 21.84 35.37 -11.02
N PRO A 34 20.67 35.49 -10.35
CA PRO A 34 20.16 34.38 -9.60
C PRO A 34 20.01 33.25 -10.62
N GLY A 35 20.79 32.19 -10.47
CA GLY A 35 20.51 30.99 -11.19
C GLY A 35 19.05 30.70 -10.89
N VAL A 36 18.17 30.88 -11.87
CA VAL A 36 16.82 30.35 -11.82
C VAL A 36 17.05 28.85 -11.72
N ALA A 37 17.13 28.37 -10.49
CA ALA A 37 17.00 26.95 -10.24
C ALA A 37 15.64 26.63 -10.87
N ALA A 38 15.66 26.12 -12.09
CA ALA A 38 14.47 25.56 -12.72
C ALA A 38 13.98 24.56 -11.69
N ALA A 39 12.87 24.88 -11.03
CA ALA A 39 12.24 23.95 -10.12
C ALA A 39 12.08 22.66 -10.93
N GLN A 40 12.89 21.65 -10.62
CA GLN A 40 12.86 20.39 -11.34
C GLN A 40 11.43 19.91 -11.28
N THR A 41 10.77 19.85 -12.43
CA THR A 41 9.36 19.48 -12.54
C THR A 41 9.25 17.99 -12.24
N TYR A 42 9.15 17.66 -10.97
CA TYR A 42 8.90 16.26 -10.57
C TYR A 42 7.54 15.78 -11.15
N PRO A 43 7.45 14.55 -11.70
CA PRO A 43 8.56 13.63 -11.98
C PRO A 43 9.24 13.96 -13.34
N GLU A 44 10.56 13.93 -13.38
CA GLU A 44 11.35 14.17 -14.62
C GLU A 44 11.71 12.88 -15.37
N ARG A 45 11.53 11.73 -14.72
CA ARG A 45 11.79 10.38 -15.25
C ARG A 45 10.78 9.38 -14.70
N PRO A 46 10.69 8.16 -15.25
CA PRO A 46 9.75 7.15 -14.79
C PRO A 46 9.83 6.88 -13.28
N VAL A 47 8.67 6.70 -12.65
CA VAL A 47 8.51 6.42 -11.22
C VAL A 47 8.15 4.95 -11.02
N ARG A 48 8.94 4.26 -10.23
CA ARG A 48 8.73 2.86 -9.88
C ARG A 48 7.88 2.74 -8.60
N ILE A 49 6.83 1.93 -8.66
CA ILE A 49 6.03 1.55 -7.49
C ILE A 49 6.36 0.10 -7.13
N ILE A 50 7.07 -0.11 -6.03
CA ILE A 50 7.36 -1.46 -5.53
C ILE A 50 6.11 -2.02 -4.86
N VAL A 51 5.69 -3.19 -5.33
CA VAL A 51 4.63 -4.00 -4.72
C VAL A 51 5.30 -5.22 -4.07
N PRO A 52 5.30 -5.34 -2.73
CA PRO A 52 6.04 -6.40 -2.03
C PRO A 52 5.30 -7.76 -2.03
N MET A 53 4.33 -7.92 -2.90
CA MET A 53 3.49 -9.11 -3.05
C MET A 53 3.41 -9.58 -4.51
N SER A 54 2.96 -10.82 -4.70
CA SER A 54 2.79 -11.40 -6.03
C SER A 54 1.75 -10.66 -6.85
N ALA A 55 1.94 -10.68 -8.17
CA ALA A 55 0.98 -10.12 -9.12
C ALA A 55 -0.40 -10.78 -8.97
N GLY A 56 -1.46 -9.98 -9.17
CA GLY A 56 -2.87 -10.39 -9.07
C GLY A 56 -3.47 -10.34 -7.67
N GLY A 57 -2.69 -10.07 -6.62
CA GLY A 57 -3.20 -9.79 -5.28
C GLY A 57 -3.70 -8.34 -5.14
N SER A 58 -4.37 -8.04 -4.02
CA SER A 58 -4.95 -6.69 -3.77
C SER A 58 -3.93 -5.56 -3.84
N TYR A 59 -2.72 -5.77 -3.33
CA TYR A 59 -1.62 -4.78 -3.40
C TYR A 59 -1.21 -4.49 -4.85
N ASP A 60 -1.11 -5.53 -5.68
CA ASP A 60 -0.75 -5.39 -7.10
C ASP A 60 -1.86 -4.69 -7.89
N VAL A 61 -3.11 -5.09 -7.69
CA VAL A 61 -4.26 -4.49 -8.35
C VAL A 61 -4.36 -3.00 -8.04
N VAL A 62 -4.31 -2.62 -6.76
CA VAL A 62 -4.36 -1.21 -6.34
C VAL A 62 -3.13 -0.45 -6.83
N GLY A 63 -1.94 -1.05 -6.72
CA GLY A 63 -0.70 -0.45 -7.23
C GLY A 63 -0.76 -0.11 -8.72
N ARG A 64 -1.30 -1.02 -9.56
CA ARG A 64 -1.46 -0.79 -11.00
C ARG A 64 -2.53 0.26 -11.32
N LEU A 65 -3.65 0.25 -10.61
CA LEU A 65 -4.67 1.28 -10.77
C LEU A 65 -4.11 2.68 -10.47
N LEU A 66 -3.36 2.81 -9.36
CA LEU A 66 -2.67 4.05 -9.02
C LEU A 66 -1.61 4.42 -10.05
N ALA A 67 -0.77 3.46 -10.46
CA ALA A 67 0.29 3.70 -11.44
C ALA A 67 -0.27 4.30 -12.74
N ASN A 68 -1.34 3.72 -13.28
CA ASN A 68 -1.98 4.21 -14.49
C ASN A 68 -2.51 5.65 -14.32
N ARG A 69 -3.25 5.92 -13.23
CA ARG A 69 -3.82 7.26 -13.01
C ARG A 69 -2.76 8.31 -12.69
N LEU A 70 -1.72 7.96 -11.92
CA LEU A 70 -0.61 8.87 -11.65
C LEU A 70 0.18 9.18 -12.93
N SER A 71 0.32 8.22 -13.84
CA SER A 71 0.94 8.46 -15.15
C SER A 71 0.16 9.50 -15.95
N ASP A 72 -1.16 9.38 -16.01
CA ASP A 72 -2.04 10.34 -16.71
C ASP A 72 -1.99 11.73 -16.07
N LEU A 73 -2.00 11.80 -14.74
CA LEU A 73 -2.05 13.07 -13.99
C LEU A 73 -0.72 13.82 -13.98
N LEU A 74 0.40 13.09 -13.95
CA LEU A 74 1.73 13.69 -13.77
C LEU A 74 2.58 13.70 -15.05
N GLY A 75 2.09 13.10 -16.15
CA GLY A 75 2.73 13.16 -17.46
C GLY A 75 4.02 12.34 -17.60
N GLN A 76 4.31 11.47 -16.62
CA GLN A 76 5.43 10.54 -16.64
C GLN A 76 4.96 9.13 -16.33
N SER A 77 5.71 8.12 -16.82
CA SER A 77 5.37 6.73 -16.57
C SER A 77 5.53 6.35 -15.10
N PHE A 78 4.44 5.90 -14.47
CA PHE A 78 4.46 5.16 -13.21
C PHE A 78 4.26 3.68 -13.53
N PHE A 79 5.10 2.82 -13.00
CA PHE A 79 5.02 1.39 -13.26
C PHE A 79 5.20 0.55 -11.99
N VAL A 80 4.53 -0.60 -11.96
CA VAL A 80 4.60 -1.53 -10.84
C VAL A 80 5.74 -2.52 -11.05
N GLU A 81 6.54 -2.72 -10.00
CA GLU A 81 7.52 -3.78 -9.88
C GLU A 81 7.15 -4.69 -8.70
N ASN A 82 6.76 -5.94 -8.98
CA ASN A 82 6.50 -6.92 -7.93
C ASN A 82 7.81 -7.50 -7.39
N ARG A 83 8.13 -7.21 -6.11
CA ARG A 83 9.29 -7.76 -5.39
C ARG A 83 8.82 -8.60 -4.22
N THR A 84 8.64 -9.89 -4.45
CA THR A 84 8.16 -10.84 -3.46
C THR A 84 9.30 -11.47 -2.66
N GLY A 85 8.98 -11.97 -1.46
CA GLY A 85 9.90 -12.76 -0.63
C GLY A 85 9.72 -12.47 0.85
N ALA A 86 9.90 -13.51 1.66
CA ALA A 86 9.85 -13.45 3.13
C ALA A 86 8.68 -12.59 3.66
N GLY A 87 7.45 -12.92 3.26
CA GLY A 87 6.23 -12.26 3.75
C GLY A 87 6.19 -10.74 3.53
N THR A 88 6.69 -10.23 2.38
CA THR A 88 6.81 -8.81 2.03
C THR A 88 8.14 -8.12 2.41
N LEU A 89 9.01 -8.75 3.22
CA LEU A 89 10.26 -8.12 3.68
C LEU A 89 11.14 -7.67 2.51
N VAL A 90 11.40 -8.53 1.51
CA VAL A 90 12.33 -8.26 0.41
C VAL A 90 11.95 -7.00 -0.36
N GLY A 91 10.67 -6.86 -0.73
CA GLY A 91 10.20 -5.67 -1.46
C GLY A 91 10.25 -4.41 -0.62
N THR A 92 9.85 -4.50 0.65
CA THR A 92 9.82 -3.34 1.56
C THR A 92 11.22 -2.86 1.89
N GLN A 93 12.16 -3.76 2.20
CA GLN A 93 13.59 -3.43 2.38
C GLN A 93 14.19 -2.75 1.15
N SER A 94 13.84 -3.25 -0.06
CA SER A 94 14.28 -2.63 -1.31
C SER A 94 13.75 -1.20 -1.48
N ALA A 95 12.54 -0.91 -1.03
CA ALA A 95 11.98 0.43 -1.05
C ALA A 95 12.64 1.34 0.01
N ALA A 96 12.87 0.83 1.22
CA ALA A 96 13.54 1.56 2.29
C ALA A 96 14.96 1.99 1.91
N GLY A 97 15.71 1.12 1.21
CA GLY A 97 17.07 1.42 0.72
C GLY A 97 17.12 2.23 -0.58
N ALA A 98 15.98 2.64 -1.15
CA ALA A 98 15.97 3.41 -2.39
C ALA A 98 16.31 4.89 -2.16
N PRO A 99 16.81 5.61 -3.20
CA PRO A 99 16.98 7.07 -3.12
C PRO A 99 15.66 7.76 -2.75
N ALA A 100 15.74 8.71 -1.83
CA ALA A 100 14.59 9.48 -1.35
C ALA A 100 14.31 10.69 -2.27
N ASP A 101 14.15 10.44 -3.57
CA ASP A 101 13.92 11.45 -4.62
C ASP A 101 12.49 11.39 -5.21
N GLY A 102 11.65 10.53 -4.65
CA GLY A 102 10.28 10.31 -5.11
C GLY A 102 10.13 9.38 -6.31
N HIS A 103 11.21 8.89 -6.93
CA HIS A 103 11.14 8.00 -8.10
C HIS A 103 11.08 6.50 -7.74
N THR A 104 11.06 6.18 -6.46
CA THR A 104 10.74 4.84 -5.95
C THR A 104 9.72 5.00 -4.83
N LEU A 105 8.55 4.40 -5.02
CA LEU A 105 7.44 4.40 -4.08
C LEU A 105 7.16 2.96 -3.64
N LEU A 106 6.41 2.80 -2.56
CA LEU A 106 6.03 1.52 -2.00
C LEU A 106 4.51 1.42 -1.86
N VAL A 107 3.92 0.32 -2.29
CA VAL A 107 2.58 -0.06 -1.83
C VAL A 107 2.71 -0.64 -0.43
N GLY A 108 2.10 0.04 0.52
CA GLY A 108 2.07 -0.36 1.93
C GLY A 108 0.67 -0.75 2.39
N GLY A 109 0.61 -1.58 3.41
CA GLY A 109 -0.62 -2.01 4.07
C GLY A 109 -0.30 -2.80 5.34
N LEU A 110 -1.27 -3.48 5.93
CA LEU A 110 -1.11 -4.19 7.20
C LEU A 110 0.09 -5.14 7.23
N SER A 111 0.33 -5.91 6.14
CA SER A 111 1.38 -6.93 6.15
C SER A 111 2.77 -6.34 6.33
N ASN A 112 3.14 -5.33 5.55
CA ASN A 112 4.50 -4.78 5.57
C ASN A 112 4.68 -3.57 6.48
N MET A 113 3.62 -2.81 6.77
CA MET A 113 3.72 -1.62 7.63
C MET A 113 3.40 -1.92 9.11
N VAL A 114 2.81 -3.09 9.39
CA VAL A 114 2.37 -3.46 10.74
C VAL A 114 2.81 -4.87 11.12
N PHE A 115 2.37 -5.91 10.41
CA PHE A 115 2.54 -7.30 10.84
C PHE A 115 4.00 -7.75 10.89
N ASN A 116 4.83 -7.33 9.96
CA ASN A 116 6.24 -7.75 9.92
C ASN A 116 6.97 -7.44 11.22
N PHE A 117 6.70 -6.30 11.85
CA PHE A 117 7.33 -5.92 13.12
C PHE A 117 6.90 -6.77 14.33
N ALA A 118 5.74 -7.42 14.23
CA ALA A 118 5.27 -8.34 15.25
C ALA A 118 5.68 -9.80 14.97
N LEU A 119 5.94 -10.14 13.70
CA LEU A 119 6.19 -11.51 13.24
C LEU A 119 7.68 -11.88 13.23
N TYR A 120 8.57 -10.94 12.89
CA TYR A 120 9.99 -11.17 12.70
C TYR A 120 10.85 -10.48 13.75
N GLN A 121 11.93 -11.13 14.19
CA GLN A 121 12.91 -10.50 15.10
C GLN A 121 13.74 -9.43 14.38
N LYS A 122 13.99 -9.62 13.08
CA LYS A 122 14.75 -8.67 12.25
C LYS A 122 13.97 -8.37 10.98
N VAL A 123 13.41 -7.19 10.91
CA VAL A 123 12.62 -6.73 9.76
C VAL A 123 13.53 -6.13 8.67
N GLY A 124 14.65 -5.51 9.07
CA GLY A 124 15.61 -4.88 8.16
C GLY A 124 15.14 -3.57 7.54
N TYR A 125 14.11 -2.97 8.09
CA TYR A 125 13.64 -1.60 7.89
C TYR A 125 12.87 -1.17 9.15
N GLU A 126 12.70 0.14 9.33
CA GLU A 126 11.95 0.71 10.45
C GLU A 126 10.66 1.38 9.95
N PRO A 127 9.61 1.54 10.80
CA PRO A 127 8.41 2.28 10.41
C PRO A 127 8.72 3.69 9.91
N ASP A 128 9.70 4.35 10.54
CA ASP A 128 10.13 5.72 10.24
C ASP A 128 10.98 5.83 8.96
N ASP A 129 11.32 4.72 8.29
CA ASP A 129 11.95 4.74 6.97
C ASP A 129 11.00 5.19 5.87
N PHE A 130 9.70 5.27 6.17
CA PHE A 130 8.66 5.63 5.22
C PHE A 130 7.78 6.78 5.72
N VAL A 131 7.32 7.58 4.77
CA VAL A 131 6.29 8.59 4.98
C VAL A 131 5.07 8.25 4.14
N PRO A 132 3.85 8.31 4.68
CA PRO A 132 2.64 8.06 3.89
C PRO A 132 2.42 9.21 2.90
N ILE A 133 2.12 8.82 1.66
CA ILE A 133 1.57 9.72 0.65
C ILE A 133 0.07 9.80 0.86
N ALA A 134 -0.62 8.65 0.83
CA ALA A 134 -2.03 8.51 1.19
C ALA A 134 -2.39 7.04 1.43
N LEU A 135 -3.30 6.77 2.36
CA LEU A 135 -4.10 5.56 2.32
C LEU A 135 -5.21 5.78 1.29
N VAL A 136 -5.43 4.80 0.42
CA VAL A 136 -6.35 4.98 -0.72
C VAL A 136 -7.50 3.99 -0.72
N TYR A 137 -7.32 2.82 -0.14
CA TYR A 137 -8.29 1.74 -0.21
C TYR A 137 -8.34 0.97 1.11
N SER A 138 -9.54 0.74 1.63
CA SER A 138 -9.80 -0.21 2.70
C SER A 138 -10.77 -1.29 2.23
N PHE A 139 -10.62 -2.48 2.77
CA PHE A 139 -11.48 -3.61 2.45
C PHE A 139 -11.56 -4.61 3.59
N PRO A 140 -12.74 -5.21 3.81
CA PRO A 140 -12.90 -6.28 4.76
C PRO A 140 -12.37 -7.59 4.21
N TYR A 141 -11.99 -8.50 5.10
CA TYR A 141 -11.90 -9.90 4.77
C TYR A 141 -13.26 -10.56 4.83
N VAL A 142 -13.42 -11.62 4.05
CA VAL A 142 -14.58 -12.51 4.07
C VAL A 142 -14.09 -13.92 4.39
N MET A 143 -14.70 -14.56 5.38
CA MET A 143 -14.54 -16.02 5.54
C MET A 143 -15.41 -16.71 4.51
N VAL A 144 -14.79 -17.50 3.64
CA VAL A 144 -15.49 -18.36 2.69
C VAL A 144 -15.27 -19.83 3.00
N ALA A 145 -16.26 -20.65 2.70
CA ALA A 145 -16.21 -22.10 2.78
C ALA A 145 -16.50 -22.70 1.41
N ARG A 146 -15.94 -23.88 1.11
CA ARG A 146 -16.36 -24.63 -0.08
C ARG A 146 -17.87 -24.89 -0.04
N HIS A 147 -18.49 -24.88 -1.22
CA HIS A 147 -19.95 -24.86 -1.31
C HIS A 147 -20.61 -26.08 -0.66
N ASP A 148 -20.04 -27.24 -0.82
CA ASP A 148 -20.52 -28.54 -0.33
C ASP A 148 -20.06 -28.89 1.07
N LEU A 149 -19.38 -27.98 1.80
CA LEU A 149 -19.00 -28.21 3.21
C LEU A 149 -20.27 -28.46 4.03
N PRO A 150 -20.36 -29.59 4.80
CA PRO A 150 -21.55 -29.91 5.58
C PRO A 150 -21.93 -28.85 6.61
N GLN A 151 -20.93 -28.22 7.26
CA GLN A 151 -21.12 -27.14 8.24
C GLN A 151 -21.61 -25.87 7.56
N LYS A 152 -22.82 -25.43 7.87
CA LYS A 152 -23.51 -24.39 7.11
C LYS A 152 -23.23 -22.95 7.58
N ASN A 153 -22.79 -22.77 8.81
CA ASN A 153 -22.53 -21.48 9.44
C ASN A 153 -21.26 -21.50 10.30
N LEU A 154 -20.86 -20.33 10.79
CA LEU A 154 -19.65 -20.18 11.60
C LEU A 154 -19.66 -21.06 12.86
N ALA A 155 -20.78 -21.12 13.56
CA ALA A 155 -20.89 -21.90 14.80
C ALA A 155 -20.69 -23.40 14.55
N GLU A 156 -21.26 -23.94 13.47
CA GLU A 156 -21.08 -25.34 13.07
C GLU A 156 -19.64 -25.62 12.63
N ILE A 157 -18.99 -24.71 11.90
CA ILE A 157 -17.58 -24.82 11.52
C ILE A 157 -16.70 -24.87 12.76
N ILE A 158 -16.89 -23.96 13.72
CA ILE A 158 -16.14 -23.94 14.98
C ILE A 158 -16.38 -25.24 15.79
N SER A 159 -17.63 -25.66 15.92
CA SER A 159 -17.99 -26.88 16.64
C SER A 159 -17.30 -28.11 16.02
N TYR A 160 -17.38 -28.26 14.72
CA TYR A 160 -16.73 -29.37 14.01
C TYR A 160 -15.21 -29.33 14.13
N ALA A 161 -14.59 -28.17 13.96
CA ALA A 161 -13.14 -28.04 14.09
C ALA A 161 -12.62 -28.36 15.50
N ARG A 162 -13.41 -28.09 16.54
CA ARG A 162 -13.09 -28.50 17.91
C ARG A 162 -13.23 -30.01 18.15
N GLN A 163 -14.27 -30.61 17.59
CA GLN A 163 -14.53 -32.07 17.72
C GLN A 163 -13.60 -32.92 16.86
N SER A 164 -13.07 -32.33 15.79
CA SER A 164 -12.23 -33.04 14.79
C SER A 164 -11.00 -32.21 14.47
N PRO A 165 -10.04 -32.04 15.40
CA PRO A 165 -8.85 -31.24 15.21
C PRO A 165 -8.05 -31.70 13.97
N GLY A 166 -7.61 -30.74 13.13
CA GLY A 166 -6.81 -31.00 11.94
C GLY A 166 -7.56 -31.67 10.77
N LYS A 167 -8.88 -31.79 10.83
CA LYS A 167 -9.68 -32.32 9.70
C LYS A 167 -10.07 -31.29 8.68
N LEU A 168 -10.24 -30.01 9.08
CA LEU A 168 -10.47 -28.91 8.15
C LEU A 168 -9.14 -28.36 7.65
N THR A 169 -9.18 -27.82 6.44
CA THR A 169 -8.06 -27.10 5.81
C THR A 169 -8.43 -25.63 5.61
N ILE A 170 -7.46 -24.73 5.78
CA ILE A 170 -7.63 -23.31 5.52
C ILE A 170 -6.49 -22.80 4.65
N ALA A 171 -6.83 -22.18 3.52
CA ALA A 171 -5.84 -21.59 2.62
C ALA A 171 -5.48 -20.17 3.02
N HIS A 172 -4.26 -19.75 2.66
CA HIS A 172 -3.79 -18.36 2.78
C HIS A 172 -2.79 -17.99 1.69
N ALA A 173 -2.52 -16.69 1.50
CA ALA A 173 -1.64 -16.17 0.45
C ALA A 173 -0.13 -16.20 0.82
N GLY A 174 0.29 -17.23 1.55
CA GLY A 174 1.67 -17.41 2.00
C GLY A 174 1.93 -16.84 3.39
N THR A 175 3.13 -17.15 3.87
CA THR A 175 3.60 -16.77 5.21
C THR A 175 3.65 -15.24 5.38
N GLY A 176 3.15 -14.72 6.51
CA GLY A 176 3.09 -13.27 6.79
C GLY A 176 1.97 -12.53 6.06
N SER A 177 1.15 -13.23 5.26
CA SER A 177 -0.03 -12.60 4.65
C SER A 177 -1.10 -12.29 5.69
N GLY A 178 -1.90 -11.25 5.43
CA GLY A 178 -3.04 -10.92 6.28
C GLY A 178 -4.00 -12.08 6.48
N GLN A 179 -4.19 -12.90 5.45
CA GLN A 179 -5.04 -14.09 5.49
C GLN A 179 -4.52 -15.15 6.48
N GLN A 180 -3.21 -15.36 6.54
CA GLN A 180 -2.60 -16.25 7.53
C GLN A 180 -2.81 -15.70 8.95
N ILE A 181 -2.53 -14.42 9.16
CA ILE A 181 -2.66 -13.80 10.49
C ILE A 181 -4.11 -13.89 10.99
N VAL A 182 -5.08 -13.62 10.11
CA VAL A 182 -6.51 -13.76 10.43
C VAL A 182 -6.87 -15.20 10.73
N GLY A 183 -6.36 -16.18 9.96
CA GLY A 183 -6.57 -17.61 10.18
C GLY A 183 -6.03 -18.07 11.53
N ALA A 184 -4.82 -17.65 11.88
CA ALA A 184 -4.20 -17.98 13.15
C ALA A 184 -4.94 -17.29 14.34
N ALA A 185 -5.35 -16.02 14.20
CA ALA A 185 -6.17 -15.35 15.20
C ALA A 185 -7.54 -16.06 15.38
N PHE A 186 -8.16 -16.50 14.27
CA PHE A 186 -9.38 -17.28 14.30
C PHE A 186 -9.20 -18.58 15.10
N MET A 187 -8.19 -19.35 14.77
CA MET A 187 -7.89 -20.63 15.47
C MET A 187 -7.64 -20.40 16.97
N ARG A 188 -6.90 -19.34 17.29
CA ARG A 188 -6.61 -18.97 18.70
C ARG A 188 -7.89 -18.59 19.47
N LEU A 189 -8.69 -17.67 18.91
CA LEU A 189 -9.93 -17.21 19.55
C LEU A 189 -10.95 -18.31 19.72
N THR A 190 -10.99 -19.26 18.78
CA THR A 190 -11.98 -20.34 18.80
C THR A 190 -11.48 -21.61 19.49
N GLY A 191 -10.19 -21.70 19.83
CA GLY A 191 -9.61 -22.92 20.39
C GLY A 191 -9.69 -24.11 19.40
N THR A 192 -9.52 -23.83 18.10
CA THR A 192 -9.59 -24.84 17.04
C THR A 192 -8.21 -25.12 16.45
N THR A 193 -8.05 -26.31 15.84
CA THR A 193 -6.86 -26.69 15.07
C THR A 193 -7.29 -27.01 13.65
N ILE A 194 -6.82 -26.20 12.68
CA ILE A 194 -7.14 -26.30 11.26
C ILE A 194 -5.80 -26.36 10.50
N VAL A 195 -5.71 -27.20 9.46
CA VAL A 195 -4.47 -27.34 8.67
C VAL A 195 -4.32 -26.15 7.73
N GLU A 196 -3.25 -25.39 7.90
CA GLU A 196 -2.94 -24.26 7.02
C GLU A 196 -2.29 -24.74 5.71
N VAL A 197 -2.77 -24.23 4.58
CA VAL A 197 -2.27 -24.55 3.24
C VAL A 197 -1.83 -23.26 2.52
N PRO A 198 -0.51 -23.04 2.36
CA PRO A 198 0.00 -21.84 1.72
C PRO A 198 -0.13 -21.90 0.20
N TYR A 199 -0.56 -20.79 -0.39
CA TYR A 199 -0.57 -20.50 -1.83
C TYR A 199 0.22 -19.25 -2.13
N ARG A 200 0.60 -19.03 -3.38
CA ARG A 200 1.23 -17.75 -3.78
C ARG A 200 0.24 -16.57 -3.75
N THR A 201 -1.01 -16.84 -4.07
CA THR A 201 -2.14 -15.91 -3.98
C THR A 201 -3.38 -16.67 -3.59
N THR A 202 -4.39 -16.02 -3.02
CA THR A 202 -5.67 -16.64 -2.69
C THR A 202 -6.41 -17.17 -3.93
N GLN A 203 -6.25 -16.51 -5.10
CA GLN A 203 -6.82 -16.98 -6.36
C GLN A 203 -6.36 -18.40 -6.72
N GLY A 204 -5.12 -18.76 -6.37
CA GLY A 204 -4.61 -20.11 -6.56
C GLY A 204 -5.28 -21.18 -5.69
N ALA A 205 -5.92 -20.79 -4.59
CA ALA A 205 -6.65 -21.70 -3.71
C ALA A 205 -8.06 -22.04 -4.21
N TYR A 206 -8.70 -21.18 -5.00
CA TYR A 206 -10.09 -21.40 -5.44
C TYR A 206 -10.26 -22.70 -6.27
N PRO A 207 -9.41 -23.06 -7.24
CA PRO A 207 -9.52 -24.34 -7.94
C PRO A 207 -9.51 -25.53 -6.99
N ASP A 208 -8.68 -25.50 -5.95
CA ASP A 208 -8.60 -26.58 -4.96
C ASP A 208 -9.79 -26.59 -4.00
N MET A 209 -10.33 -25.41 -3.67
CA MET A 209 -11.58 -25.27 -2.92
C MET A 209 -12.77 -25.82 -3.71
N LEU A 210 -12.87 -25.51 -5.00
CA LEU A 210 -13.92 -26.03 -5.89
C LEU A 210 -13.81 -27.54 -6.12
N ALA A 211 -12.60 -28.10 -6.02
CA ALA A 211 -12.34 -29.54 -6.10
C ALA A 211 -12.46 -30.26 -4.73
N GLY A 212 -12.87 -29.55 -3.67
CA GLY A 212 -13.06 -30.13 -2.34
C GLY A 212 -11.76 -30.39 -1.55
N ARG A 213 -10.59 -29.89 -2.01
CA ARG A 213 -9.30 -30.08 -1.33
C ARG A 213 -9.03 -29.04 -0.25
N ILE A 214 -9.65 -27.88 -0.34
CA ILE A 214 -9.60 -26.79 0.65
C ILE A 214 -11.01 -26.51 1.17
N ASP A 215 -11.15 -26.45 2.49
CA ASP A 215 -12.44 -26.23 3.13
C ASP A 215 -12.75 -24.76 3.34
N LEU A 216 -11.76 -23.98 3.80
CA LEU A 216 -11.94 -22.62 4.27
C LEU A 216 -10.87 -21.69 3.65
N LEU A 217 -11.21 -20.41 3.57
CA LEU A 217 -10.30 -19.37 3.15
C LEU A 217 -10.76 -18.03 3.75
N PHE A 218 -9.85 -17.24 4.30
CA PHE A 218 -10.06 -15.81 4.49
C PHE A 218 -9.55 -15.07 3.27
N ASP A 219 -10.39 -14.30 2.61
CA ASP A 219 -9.97 -13.53 1.44
C ASP A 219 -10.51 -12.11 1.48
N SER A 220 -9.92 -11.21 0.70
CA SER A 220 -10.50 -9.89 0.50
C SER A 220 -11.89 -9.99 -0.12
N ALA A 221 -12.79 -9.08 0.23
CA ALA A 221 -14.11 -9.05 -0.38
C ALA A 221 -14.02 -8.99 -1.93
N ALA A 222 -13.09 -8.19 -2.46
CA ALA A 222 -12.85 -8.08 -3.90
C ALA A 222 -12.59 -9.43 -4.58
N ALA A 223 -11.81 -10.29 -3.96
CA ALA A 223 -11.45 -11.58 -4.52
C ALA A 223 -12.54 -12.64 -4.30
N ALA A 224 -13.25 -12.59 -3.17
CA ALA A 224 -14.25 -13.58 -2.79
C ALA A 224 -15.62 -13.37 -3.45
N LEU A 225 -16.07 -12.12 -3.60
CA LEU A 225 -17.41 -11.78 -4.09
C LEU A 225 -17.78 -12.39 -5.45
N PRO A 226 -16.91 -12.42 -6.47
CA PRO A 226 -17.23 -13.07 -7.74
C PRO A 226 -17.58 -14.56 -7.57
N PHE A 227 -16.92 -15.27 -6.68
CA PHE A 227 -17.18 -16.68 -6.41
C PHE A 227 -18.42 -16.90 -5.55
N ILE A 228 -18.67 -16.01 -4.58
CA ILE A 228 -19.88 -16.03 -3.73
C ILE A 228 -21.10 -15.74 -4.59
N ASN A 229 -21.08 -14.68 -5.41
CA ASN A 229 -22.18 -14.28 -6.28
C ASN A 229 -22.49 -15.33 -7.37
N ALA A 230 -21.46 -16.06 -7.82
CA ALA A 230 -21.62 -17.18 -8.74
C ALA A 230 -22.04 -18.48 -8.05
N ASN A 231 -22.30 -18.46 -6.73
CA ASN A 231 -22.64 -19.61 -5.90
C ASN A 231 -21.62 -20.77 -5.98
N LYS A 232 -20.37 -20.46 -6.27
CA LYS A 232 -19.25 -21.42 -6.35
C LYS A 232 -18.67 -21.73 -4.99
N VAL A 233 -18.65 -20.75 -4.09
CA VAL A 233 -18.28 -20.89 -2.69
C VAL A 233 -19.36 -20.24 -1.83
N ARG A 234 -19.38 -20.59 -0.54
CA ARG A 234 -20.30 -19.99 0.41
C ARG A 234 -19.58 -18.92 1.24
N GLY A 235 -20.12 -17.70 1.27
CA GLY A 235 -19.73 -16.69 2.24
C GLY A 235 -20.22 -17.10 3.64
N VAL A 236 -19.33 -17.08 4.63
CA VAL A 236 -19.64 -17.47 6.00
C VAL A 236 -19.85 -16.23 6.87
N ALA A 237 -18.90 -15.31 6.86
CA ALA A 237 -18.98 -14.07 7.62
C ALA A 237 -18.05 -13.00 7.04
N LEU A 238 -18.43 -11.74 7.23
CA LEU A 238 -17.66 -10.55 6.87
C LEU A 238 -16.86 -10.08 8.11
N LEU A 239 -15.57 -9.93 7.98
CA LEU A 239 -14.69 -9.48 9.06
C LEU A 239 -14.66 -7.93 9.14
N ALA A 240 -15.81 -7.32 9.26
CA ALA A 240 -16.00 -5.87 9.34
C ALA A 240 -16.90 -5.50 10.50
N PRO A 241 -16.84 -4.26 11.00
CA PRO A 241 -17.71 -3.80 12.09
C PRO A 241 -19.18 -3.66 11.67
N LYS A 242 -19.46 -3.55 10.37
CA LYS A 242 -20.80 -3.44 9.79
C LYS A 242 -20.92 -4.21 8.49
N ARG A 243 -22.15 -4.58 8.11
CA ARG A 243 -22.43 -5.21 6.81
C ARG A 243 -22.12 -4.28 5.65
N TYR A 244 -21.67 -4.86 4.54
CA TYR A 244 -21.40 -4.13 3.32
C TYR A 244 -22.57 -4.19 2.35
N ARG A 245 -22.81 -3.08 1.65
CA ARG A 245 -23.92 -2.97 0.69
C ARG A 245 -23.83 -3.96 -0.47
N THR A 246 -22.63 -4.40 -0.81
CA THR A 246 -22.37 -5.37 -1.88
C THR A 246 -22.74 -6.81 -1.50
N VAL A 247 -22.87 -7.10 -0.20
CA VAL A 247 -23.26 -8.42 0.36
C VAL A 247 -24.16 -8.22 1.58
N PRO A 248 -25.36 -7.67 1.43
CA PRO A 248 -26.19 -7.29 2.57
C PRO A 248 -26.65 -8.50 3.41
N ASP A 249 -26.72 -9.67 2.82
CA ASP A 249 -27.16 -10.91 3.49
C ASP A 249 -26.03 -11.61 4.24
N LEU A 250 -24.76 -11.22 3.98
CA LEU A 250 -23.63 -11.81 4.68
C LEU A 250 -23.47 -11.17 6.08
N PRO A 251 -23.58 -11.98 7.16
CA PRO A 251 -23.42 -11.45 8.51
C PRO A 251 -22.00 -10.97 8.75
N THR A 252 -21.83 -9.98 9.63
CA THR A 252 -20.51 -9.66 10.18
C THR A 252 -20.05 -10.81 11.07
N ILE A 253 -18.73 -10.91 11.29
CA ILE A 253 -18.17 -11.94 12.16
C ILE A 253 -18.67 -11.82 13.60
N SER A 254 -18.99 -10.59 14.05
CA SER A 254 -19.60 -10.33 15.35
C SER A 254 -21.05 -10.83 15.42
N GLU A 255 -21.86 -10.59 14.38
CA GLU A 255 -23.22 -11.11 14.26
C GLU A 255 -23.23 -12.63 14.15
N ALA A 256 -22.20 -13.22 13.56
CA ALA A 256 -22.02 -14.67 13.46
C ALA A 256 -21.52 -15.33 14.78
N GLY A 257 -21.31 -14.54 15.84
CA GLY A 257 -21.00 -15.05 17.18
C GLY A 257 -19.51 -15.05 17.54
N LEU A 258 -18.64 -14.40 16.79
CA LEU A 258 -17.20 -14.27 17.10
C LEU A 258 -16.78 -12.80 17.14
N PRO A 259 -17.23 -12.02 18.14
CA PRO A 259 -16.73 -10.66 18.33
C PRO A 259 -15.23 -10.68 18.62
N GLY A 260 -14.49 -9.68 18.12
CA GLY A 260 -13.04 -9.55 18.32
C GLY A 260 -12.15 -10.06 17.16
N LEU A 261 -12.72 -10.69 16.13
CA LEU A 261 -12.00 -11.01 14.89
C LEU A 261 -12.34 -10.02 13.75
N GLY A 262 -12.84 -8.83 14.06
CA GLY A 262 -13.04 -7.79 13.05
C GLY A 262 -11.71 -7.23 12.57
N ILE A 263 -11.47 -7.30 11.26
CA ILE A 263 -10.29 -6.73 10.62
C ILE A 263 -10.70 -6.09 9.30
N GLU A 264 -10.31 -4.85 9.13
CA GLU A 264 -10.40 -4.14 7.86
C GLU A 264 -8.96 -3.88 7.37
N SER A 265 -8.61 -4.49 6.26
CA SER A 265 -7.29 -4.25 5.67
C SER A 265 -7.29 -2.92 4.92
N TRP A 266 -6.13 -2.32 4.79
CA TRP A 266 -5.96 -1.08 4.06
C TRP A 266 -4.72 -1.14 3.17
N ILE A 267 -4.73 -0.31 2.13
CA ILE A 267 -3.62 -0.14 1.18
C ILE A 267 -3.39 1.35 0.98
N GLY A 268 -2.13 1.72 0.97
CA GLY A 268 -1.66 3.07 0.73
C GLY A 268 -0.40 3.12 -0.12
N LEU A 269 -0.06 4.32 -0.53
CA LEU A 269 1.20 4.64 -1.21
C LEU A 269 2.12 5.35 -0.23
N PHE A 270 3.39 4.93 -0.22
CA PHE A 270 4.43 5.43 0.67
C PHE A 270 5.66 5.84 -0.11
N ALA A 271 6.42 6.79 0.43
CA ALA A 271 7.73 7.17 -0.07
C ALA A 271 8.79 6.97 1.02
N PRO A 272 10.09 6.83 0.66
CA PRO A 272 11.17 6.92 1.63
C PRO A 272 11.09 8.23 2.44
N ALA A 273 11.33 8.17 3.75
CA ALA A 273 11.04 9.26 4.70
C ALA A 273 11.74 10.60 4.38
N ARG A 274 12.92 10.55 3.75
CA ARG A 274 13.69 11.76 3.37
C ARG A 274 13.32 12.33 2.00
N THR A 275 12.20 11.92 1.41
CA THR A 275 11.70 12.50 0.15
C THR A 275 11.37 13.98 0.34
N PRO A 276 11.82 14.87 -0.56
CA PRO A 276 11.60 16.31 -0.42
C PRO A 276 10.12 16.68 -0.26
N PRO A 277 9.81 17.66 0.60
CA PRO A 277 8.42 18.04 0.88
C PRO A 277 7.62 18.44 -0.36
N GLU A 278 8.21 19.15 -1.30
CA GLU A 278 7.58 19.57 -2.56
C GLU A 278 7.23 18.38 -3.46
N VAL A 279 8.04 17.32 -3.45
CA VAL A 279 7.76 16.06 -4.16
C VAL A 279 6.61 15.32 -3.49
N LEU A 280 6.64 15.24 -2.14
CA LEU A 280 5.57 14.63 -1.36
C LEU A 280 4.23 15.33 -1.58
N ASP A 281 4.21 16.65 -1.57
CA ASP A 281 2.98 17.43 -1.75
C ASP A 281 2.38 17.20 -3.15
N ARG A 282 3.22 17.16 -4.17
CA ARG A 282 2.78 16.85 -5.54
C ARG A 282 2.23 15.42 -5.65
N LEU A 283 2.92 14.44 -5.05
CA LEU A 283 2.46 13.05 -4.99
C LEU A 283 1.14 12.91 -4.22
N ARG A 284 1.01 13.56 -3.06
CA ARG A 284 -0.21 13.56 -2.25
C ARG A 284 -1.40 14.12 -3.01
N GLN A 285 -1.21 15.27 -3.67
CA GLN A 285 -2.26 15.88 -4.47
C GLN A 285 -2.71 14.97 -5.61
N ALA A 286 -1.76 14.44 -6.39
CA ALA A 286 -2.07 13.54 -7.50
C ALA A 286 -2.71 12.22 -7.03
N THR A 287 -2.20 11.63 -5.93
CA THR A 287 -2.74 10.39 -5.37
C THR A 287 -4.16 10.58 -4.85
N ARG A 288 -4.47 11.72 -4.22
CA ARG A 288 -5.84 12.04 -3.79
C ARG A 288 -6.80 12.12 -4.96
N ILE A 289 -6.43 12.79 -6.05
CA ILE A 289 -7.24 12.87 -7.27
C ILE A 289 -7.44 11.46 -7.85
N ALA A 290 -6.35 10.69 -8.00
CA ALA A 290 -6.40 9.32 -8.51
C ALA A 290 -7.33 8.43 -7.67
N ALA A 291 -7.25 8.51 -6.34
CA ALA A 291 -8.07 7.72 -5.44
C ALA A 291 -9.56 8.07 -5.51
N GLU A 292 -9.91 9.36 -5.64
CA GLU A 292 -11.30 9.79 -5.85
C GLU A 292 -11.88 9.25 -7.15
N GLU A 293 -11.13 9.29 -8.23
CA GLU A 293 -11.57 8.77 -9.53
C GLU A 293 -11.68 7.24 -9.52
N LEU A 294 -10.88 6.55 -8.70
CA LEU A 294 -10.93 5.10 -8.53
C LEU A 294 -12.01 4.64 -7.54
N LYS A 295 -12.66 5.54 -6.80
CA LYS A 295 -13.68 5.22 -5.80
C LYS A 295 -14.77 4.26 -6.31
N PRO A 296 -15.37 4.44 -7.51
CA PRO A 296 -16.39 3.49 -8.00
C PRO A 296 -15.84 2.07 -8.17
N GLN A 297 -14.55 1.93 -8.53
CA GLN A 297 -13.90 0.62 -8.68
C GLN A 297 -13.66 -0.02 -7.32
N PHE A 298 -13.24 0.77 -6.32
CA PHE A 298 -13.04 0.31 -4.94
C PHE A 298 -14.36 -0.16 -4.31
N GLU A 299 -15.44 0.62 -4.46
CA GLU A 299 -16.77 0.25 -3.97
C GLU A 299 -17.33 -1.01 -4.65
N LYS A 300 -17.16 -1.12 -5.97
CA LYS A 300 -17.53 -2.33 -6.73
C LYS A 300 -16.78 -3.57 -6.26
N SER A 301 -15.56 -3.41 -5.80
CA SER A 301 -14.72 -4.48 -5.25
C SER A 301 -15.05 -4.79 -3.77
N GLY A 302 -16.12 -4.23 -3.20
CA GLY A 302 -16.53 -4.51 -1.82
C GLY A 302 -15.62 -3.87 -0.77
N GLY A 303 -14.86 -2.84 -1.13
CA GLY A 303 -14.09 -2.01 -0.22
C GLY A 303 -14.56 -0.56 -0.26
N GLY A 304 -13.73 0.36 0.18
CA GLY A 304 -14.01 1.78 0.22
C GLY A 304 -12.77 2.64 0.02
N LEU A 305 -13.00 3.88 -0.41
CA LEU A 305 -11.98 4.91 -0.42
C LEU A 305 -11.66 5.33 1.02
N VAL A 306 -10.37 5.42 1.34
CA VAL A 306 -9.88 6.00 2.59
C VAL A 306 -9.56 7.48 2.35
N GLN A 307 -10.13 8.34 3.19
CA GLN A 307 -9.89 9.78 3.17
C GLN A 307 -9.38 10.21 4.54
N MET A 308 -8.08 10.35 4.65
CA MET A 308 -7.40 10.79 5.86
C MET A 308 -6.36 11.85 5.50
N SER A 309 -6.19 12.85 6.35
CA SER A 309 -5.03 13.73 6.32
C SER A 309 -3.76 12.94 6.68
N VAL A 310 -2.59 13.48 6.40
CA VAL A 310 -1.30 12.84 6.76
C VAL A 310 -1.25 12.56 8.27
N ALA A 311 -1.62 13.53 9.11
CA ALA A 311 -1.61 13.38 10.56
C ALA A 311 -2.60 12.30 11.06
N GLU A 312 -3.78 12.19 10.43
CA GLU A 312 -4.74 11.13 10.73
C GLU A 312 -4.21 9.77 10.29
N THR A 313 -3.54 9.71 9.13
CA THR A 313 -2.91 8.49 8.60
C THR A 313 -1.82 7.98 9.56
N ASP A 314 -0.93 8.85 10.02
CA ASP A 314 0.13 8.48 10.97
C ASP A 314 -0.46 7.95 12.28
N LYS A 315 -1.46 8.64 12.82
CA LYS A 315 -2.16 8.21 14.04
C LYS A 315 -2.88 6.87 13.85
N PHE A 316 -3.50 6.67 12.70
CA PHE A 316 -4.19 5.44 12.35
C PHE A 316 -3.20 4.27 12.24
N ILE A 317 -2.11 4.40 11.48
CA ILE A 317 -1.08 3.36 11.34
C ILE A 317 -0.50 2.99 12.71
N LYS A 318 -0.25 3.97 13.59
CA LYS A 318 0.23 3.71 14.94
C LYS A 318 -0.79 2.93 15.76
N SER A 319 -2.07 3.25 15.67
CA SER A 319 -3.12 2.50 16.37
C SER A 319 -3.24 1.06 15.87
N GLU A 320 -3.12 0.85 14.55
CA GLU A 320 -3.07 -0.48 13.94
C GLU A 320 -1.85 -1.28 14.43
N PHE A 321 -0.69 -0.63 14.49
CA PHE A 321 0.53 -1.25 15.01
C PHE A 321 0.37 -1.73 16.46
N ASP A 322 -0.17 -0.88 17.34
CA ASP A 322 -0.37 -1.21 18.76
C ASP A 322 -1.40 -2.35 18.92
N GLN A 323 -2.48 -2.31 18.15
CA GLN A 323 -3.53 -3.33 18.17
C GLN A 323 -3.00 -4.68 17.68
N TRP A 324 -2.42 -4.71 16.48
CA TRP A 324 -2.03 -5.96 15.82
C TRP A 324 -0.79 -6.60 16.41
N THR A 325 0.15 -5.80 16.92
CA THR A 325 1.30 -6.33 17.68
C THR A 325 0.81 -7.11 18.90
N ARG A 326 -0.23 -6.64 19.59
CA ARG A 326 -0.85 -7.35 20.70
C ARG A 326 -1.52 -8.64 20.23
N VAL A 327 -2.38 -8.57 19.22
CA VAL A 327 -3.11 -9.73 18.68
C VAL A 327 -2.14 -10.83 18.22
N ILE A 328 -1.10 -10.48 17.46
CA ILE A 328 -0.10 -11.43 16.92
C ILE A 328 0.70 -12.06 18.07
N ARG A 329 1.12 -11.25 19.05
CA ARG A 329 1.86 -11.73 20.22
C ARG A 329 1.00 -12.68 21.07
N ASP A 330 -0.23 -12.31 21.36
CA ASP A 330 -1.18 -13.11 22.15
C ASP A 330 -1.55 -14.41 21.43
N ALA A 331 -1.56 -14.41 20.10
CA ALA A 331 -1.74 -15.60 19.27
C ALA A 331 -0.49 -16.50 19.20
N GLY A 332 0.66 -16.02 19.70
CA GLY A 332 1.94 -16.76 19.66
C GLY A 332 2.51 -16.95 18.27
N ILE A 333 2.13 -16.11 17.32
CA ILE A 333 2.56 -16.22 15.91
C ILE A 333 3.95 -15.59 15.76
N ARG A 334 4.91 -16.38 15.27
CA ARG A 334 6.27 -15.93 14.90
C ARG A 334 6.71 -16.62 13.62
N LEU A 335 7.57 -15.96 12.85
CA LEU A 335 8.00 -16.41 11.52
C LEU A 335 9.54 -16.50 11.35
N ASP A 336 10.28 -16.53 12.43
CA ASP A 336 11.75 -16.68 12.47
C ASP A 336 12.20 -18.00 13.10
#